data_1f9ef136f5224b8d69232a57b9f1c59d
#
_entry.id   1f9ef136f5224b8d69232a57b9f1c59d
#
_cell.length_a   1.000
_cell.length_b   1.000
_cell.length_c   1.000
_cell.angle_alpha   90.00
_cell.angle_beta   90.00
_cell.angle_gamma   90.00
#
_symmetry.space_group_name_H-M   'P 1'
#
loop_
_entity.id
_entity.type
_entity.pdbx_description
1 polymer ?
#
loop_
_entity_poly.entity_id
_entity_poly.type
_entity_poly.pdbx_seq_one_letter_code
_entity_poly.pdbx_strand_id
1 'polypeptide(L)'
;MKKMLIFGAALALVMGMASCDDNHNSDGPQIIHNAVKDYDGNKYDAVKIGKQVWMASNLKTEHYADGSEIPMAGNSTYSETEPYRYCPDGNSQNVNYYGYLYNWPAVMHGSSSSENNPSGVQGICPKGWHVPSDAEWNELGVYVYNHPEQYGNSVAKALASNDGCWEESGTLGTPGCDQSSNNTTGFSAVPAGRYYGSFDDFGPFAYFWSATQYDSNLAYSRFLDYLDASVYRRYYNKNYGVSVRCVRD
;
A
#
# COMPACT_ATOMS: atom_id res chain seq x y z
N MET A 1 37.07 66.25 -50.54
CA MET A 1 37.22 64.85 -50.15
C MET A 1 36.28 64.62 -48.92
N LYS A 2 35.08 64.14 -49.16
CA LYS A 2 34.12 63.85 -48.08
C LYS A 2 34.13 62.33 -47.83
N LYS A 3 34.49 61.92 -46.62
CA LYS A 3 34.39 60.51 -46.17
C LYS A 3 32.96 60.21 -45.76
N MET A 4 32.39 59.23 -46.42
CA MET A 4 31.04 58.69 -46.12
C MET A 4 31.19 57.57 -45.11
N LEU A 5 30.62 57.73 -43.91
CA LEU A 5 30.55 56.71 -42.91
C LEU A 5 29.27 55.88 -43.20
N ILE A 6 29.45 54.59 -43.40
CA ILE A 6 28.35 53.62 -43.52
C ILE A 6 28.11 53.03 -42.13
N PHE A 7 26.91 53.28 -41.55
CA PHE A 7 26.42 52.62 -40.36
C PHE A 7 25.80 51.27 -40.77
N GLY A 8 26.48 50.19 -40.41
CA GLY A 8 25.91 48.88 -40.51
C GLY A 8 25.01 48.58 -39.31
N ALA A 9 23.71 48.40 -39.54
CA ALA A 9 22.78 47.91 -38.51
C ALA A 9 22.92 46.39 -38.38
N ALA A 10 23.42 45.93 -37.24
CA ALA A 10 23.42 44.53 -36.88
C ALA A 10 22.03 44.11 -36.39
N LEU A 11 21.34 43.28 -37.18
CA LEU A 11 20.06 42.67 -36.82
C LEU A 11 20.37 41.48 -35.91
N ALA A 12 20.15 41.60 -34.62
CA ALA A 12 20.22 40.50 -33.65
C ALA A 12 19.04 39.58 -33.83
N LEU A 13 19.27 38.40 -34.39
CA LEU A 13 18.30 37.34 -34.48
C LEU A 13 18.18 36.67 -33.08
N VAL A 14 17.15 36.99 -32.34
CA VAL A 14 16.81 36.25 -31.10
C VAL A 14 16.22 34.92 -31.51
N MET A 15 17.05 33.86 -31.51
CA MET A 15 16.55 32.50 -31.55
C MET A 15 15.89 32.22 -30.20
N GLY A 16 14.55 32.20 -30.17
CA GLY A 16 13.80 31.66 -29.08
C GLY A 16 14.08 30.13 -28.97
N MET A 17 14.85 29.76 -27.96
CA MET A 17 14.90 28.36 -27.55
C MET A 17 13.51 27.98 -27.02
N ALA A 18 12.73 27.28 -27.83
CA ALA A 18 11.61 26.51 -27.33
C ALA A 18 12.19 25.44 -26.39
N SER A 19 12.03 25.63 -25.09
CA SER A 19 12.21 24.56 -24.10
C SER A 19 11.16 23.50 -24.46
N CYS A 20 11.60 22.41 -25.05
CA CYS A 20 10.83 21.19 -25.02
C CYS A 20 10.76 20.79 -23.55
N ASP A 21 9.60 20.94 -22.93
CA ASP A 21 9.26 20.20 -21.72
C ASP A 21 9.29 18.72 -22.13
N ASP A 22 10.44 18.10 -21.89
CA ASP A 22 10.54 16.65 -21.87
C ASP A 22 9.72 16.16 -20.68
N ASN A 23 8.40 15.97 -20.90
CA ASN A 23 7.60 15.09 -20.11
C ASN A 23 8.14 13.67 -20.34
N HIS A 24 9.30 13.37 -19.75
CA HIS A 24 9.68 12.02 -19.45
C HIS A 24 8.67 11.52 -18.41
N ASN A 25 7.61 10.87 -18.89
CA ASN A 25 6.93 9.86 -18.14
C ASN A 25 8.03 8.86 -17.71
N SER A 26 8.49 8.96 -16.48
CA SER A 26 9.37 7.93 -15.91
C SER A 26 8.57 6.64 -15.94
N ASP A 27 9.04 5.63 -16.70
CA ASP A 27 8.37 4.33 -16.90
C ASP A 27 8.24 3.48 -15.62
N GLY A 28 8.40 4.05 -14.44
CA GLY A 28 8.38 3.39 -13.15
C GLY A 28 7.40 4.01 -12.15
N PRO A 29 7.13 3.31 -11.01
CA PRO A 29 6.24 3.80 -9.97
C PRO A 29 6.77 5.10 -9.34
N GLN A 30 5.86 6.06 -9.10
CA GLN A 30 6.20 7.33 -8.44
C GLN A 30 6.31 7.12 -6.92
N ILE A 31 7.52 6.81 -6.44
CA ILE A 31 7.78 6.60 -5.02
C ILE A 31 8.02 7.95 -4.32
N ILE A 32 7.33 8.16 -3.20
CA ILE A 32 7.50 9.28 -2.29
C ILE A 32 8.26 8.78 -1.08
N HIS A 33 9.56 9.05 -1.02
CA HIS A 33 10.41 8.57 0.06
C HIS A 33 10.11 9.25 1.39
N ASN A 34 10.08 8.45 2.48
CA ASN A 34 9.78 8.91 3.83
C ASN A 34 8.49 9.75 3.89
N ALA A 35 7.46 9.32 3.19
CA ALA A 35 6.19 10.05 3.03
C ALA A 35 5.48 10.29 4.36
N VAL A 36 5.67 9.39 5.32
CA VAL A 36 5.11 9.48 6.67
C VAL A 36 6.01 8.78 7.69
N LYS A 37 5.89 9.25 8.94
CA LYS A 37 6.50 8.63 10.12
C LYS A 37 5.40 8.37 11.15
N ASP A 38 5.35 7.15 11.73
CA ASP A 38 4.44 6.82 12.82
C ASP A 38 4.95 7.33 14.18
N TYR A 39 4.19 7.05 15.25
CA TYR A 39 4.54 7.46 16.62
C TYR A 39 5.85 6.81 17.09
N ASP A 40 6.13 5.57 16.71
CA ASP A 40 7.33 4.82 17.08
C ASP A 40 8.59 5.24 16.30
N GLY A 41 8.43 6.15 15.35
CA GLY A 41 9.53 6.65 14.53
C GLY A 41 9.81 5.83 13.27
N ASN A 42 9.00 4.80 12.97
CA ASN A 42 9.10 4.07 11.72
C ASN A 42 8.77 4.99 10.55
N LYS A 43 9.57 4.93 9.51
CA LYS A 43 9.37 5.70 8.28
C LYS A 43 8.82 4.80 7.20
N TYR A 44 7.86 5.31 6.45
CA TYR A 44 7.21 4.61 5.35
C TYR A 44 7.33 5.42 4.07
N ASP A 45 7.76 4.76 3.01
CA ASP A 45 7.62 5.29 1.66
C ASP A 45 6.16 5.15 1.22
N ALA A 46 5.77 5.93 0.23
CA ALA A 46 4.45 5.86 -0.37
C ALA A 46 4.54 5.88 -1.89
N VAL A 47 3.47 5.43 -2.53
CA VAL A 47 3.35 5.42 -3.99
C VAL A 47 2.03 6.03 -4.41
N LYS A 48 2.05 6.81 -5.49
CA LYS A 48 0.84 7.34 -6.11
C LYS A 48 0.34 6.36 -7.17
N ILE A 49 -0.89 5.89 -6.99
CA ILE A 49 -1.59 5.01 -7.94
C ILE A 49 -2.93 5.67 -8.28
N GLY A 50 -3.09 6.15 -9.49
CA GLY A 50 -4.23 6.97 -9.85
C GLY A 50 -4.31 8.27 -9.05
N LYS A 51 -5.41 8.45 -8.32
CA LYS A 51 -5.61 9.61 -7.45
C LYS A 51 -5.19 9.34 -6.01
N GLN A 52 -4.98 8.08 -5.64
CA GLN A 52 -4.68 7.66 -4.28
C GLN A 52 -3.17 7.64 -4.03
N VAL A 53 -2.77 7.91 -2.78
CA VAL A 53 -1.39 7.76 -2.31
C VAL A 53 -1.38 6.72 -1.20
N TRP A 54 -0.78 5.56 -1.48
CA TRP A 54 -0.73 4.41 -0.59
C TRP A 54 0.64 4.27 0.07
N MET A 55 0.70 3.79 1.31
CA MET A 55 1.96 3.30 1.87
C MET A 55 2.53 2.20 0.98
N ALA A 56 3.85 2.19 0.78
CA ALA A 56 4.57 1.18 -0.01
C ALA A 56 5.05 -0.02 0.83
N SER A 57 4.77 -0.02 2.13
CA SER A 57 5.05 -1.14 3.04
C SER A 57 3.95 -1.29 4.09
N ASN A 58 3.84 -2.48 4.70
CA ASN A 58 2.87 -2.74 5.74
C ASN A 58 3.17 -1.93 7.01
N LEU A 59 2.13 -1.51 7.71
CA LEU A 59 2.25 -0.81 8.98
C LEU A 59 2.93 -1.70 10.01
N LYS A 60 3.83 -1.10 10.84
CA LYS A 60 4.55 -1.80 11.92
C LYS A 60 4.61 -0.98 13.21
N THR A 61 3.58 -0.16 13.43
CA THR A 61 3.46 0.66 14.64
C THR A 61 3.07 -0.17 15.86
N GLU A 62 3.58 0.20 17.01
CA GLU A 62 3.24 -0.38 18.32
C GLU A 62 2.31 0.53 19.11
N HIS A 63 2.21 1.80 18.69
CA HIS A 63 1.36 2.82 19.32
C HIS A 63 0.47 3.49 18.28
N TYR A 64 -0.68 3.95 18.73
CA TYR A 64 -1.53 4.84 17.96
C TYR A 64 -0.90 6.24 17.81
N ALA A 65 -1.47 7.08 16.96
CA ALA A 65 -0.98 8.43 16.71
C ALA A 65 -1.09 9.37 17.92
N ASP A 66 -1.88 9.02 18.93
CA ASP A 66 -2.00 9.71 20.23
C ASP A 66 -1.01 9.23 21.28
N GLY A 67 -0.23 8.17 20.99
CA GLY A 67 0.76 7.56 21.87
C GLY A 67 0.24 6.44 22.76
N SER A 68 -1.05 6.07 22.67
CA SER A 68 -1.56 4.90 23.38
C SER A 68 -1.03 3.60 22.76
N GLU A 69 -0.71 2.61 23.60
CA GLU A 69 -0.12 1.35 23.16
C GLU A 69 -1.16 0.43 22.49
N ILE A 70 -0.74 -0.27 21.44
CA ILE A 70 -1.48 -1.40 20.85
C ILE A 70 -0.90 -2.67 21.46
N PRO A 71 -1.62 -3.38 22.33
CA PRO A 71 -1.07 -4.51 23.06
C PRO A 71 -0.57 -5.63 22.13
N MET A 72 0.58 -6.22 22.46
CA MET A 72 1.05 -7.45 21.83
C MET A 72 0.19 -8.62 22.34
N ALA A 73 -0.37 -9.39 21.42
CA ALA A 73 -1.13 -10.58 21.77
C ALA A 73 -0.21 -11.66 22.38
N GLY A 74 -0.65 -12.28 23.47
CA GLY A 74 -0.08 -13.52 23.97
C GLY A 74 -0.49 -14.72 23.12
N ASN A 75 0.07 -15.89 23.43
CA ASN A 75 -0.30 -17.14 22.76
C ASN A 75 -1.82 -17.41 22.89
N SER A 76 -2.45 -17.72 21.78
CA SER A 76 -3.89 -18.00 21.67
C SER A 76 -4.79 -16.81 22.07
N THR A 77 -4.28 -15.58 22.12
CA THR A 77 -5.07 -14.39 22.41
C THR A 77 -5.63 -13.82 21.11
N TYR A 78 -6.96 -13.77 21.01
CA TYR A 78 -7.66 -13.06 19.94
C TYR A 78 -8.99 -12.52 20.48
N SER A 79 -9.42 -11.35 19.98
CA SER A 79 -10.61 -10.67 20.48
C SER A 79 -11.33 -9.91 19.36
N GLU A 80 -12.66 -9.88 19.45
CA GLU A 80 -13.50 -9.07 18.54
C GLU A 80 -13.68 -7.63 19.05
N THR A 81 -13.28 -7.36 20.32
CA THR A 81 -13.48 -6.06 20.96
C THR A 81 -12.19 -5.39 21.43
N GLU A 82 -11.23 -6.19 21.93
CA GLU A 82 -9.96 -5.66 22.44
C GLU A 82 -8.90 -5.59 21.32
N PRO A 83 -8.10 -4.49 21.26
CA PRO A 83 -7.08 -4.31 20.25
C PRO A 83 -5.84 -5.17 20.51
N TYR A 84 -5.32 -5.80 19.46
CA TYR A 84 -4.07 -6.57 19.52
C TYR A 84 -3.26 -6.45 18.25
N ARG A 85 -1.91 -6.53 18.42
CA ARG A 85 -0.96 -6.76 17.32
C ARG A 85 -0.28 -8.12 17.47
N TYR A 86 0.16 -8.70 16.36
CA TYR A 86 0.80 -10.01 16.28
C TYR A 86 2.05 -9.93 15.40
N CYS A 87 3.10 -10.69 15.74
CA CYS A 87 4.25 -10.87 14.84
C CYS A 87 3.89 -11.87 13.74
N PRO A 88 4.16 -11.60 12.45
CA PRO A 88 3.91 -12.57 11.39
C PRO A 88 4.63 -13.90 11.66
N ASP A 89 3.91 -15.01 11.50
CA ASP A 89 4.38 -16.37 11.78
C ASP A 89 4.93 -16.56 13.22
N GLY A 90 4.46 -15.73 14.18
CA GLY A 90 4.91 -15.77 15.57
C GLY A 90 6.36 -15.32 15.79
N ASN A 91 7.03 -14.80 14.78
CA ASN A 91 8.43 -14.44 14.84
C ASN A 91 8.63 -12.91 14.78
N SER A 92 9.17 -12.32 15.86
CA SER A 92 9.41 -10.88 15.93
C SER A 92 10.42 -10.36 14.89
N GLN A 93 11.31 -11.20 14.38
CA GLN A 93 12.24 -10.82 13.31
C GLN A 93 11.53 -10.51 11.99
N ASN A 94 10.34 -11.10 11.76
CA ASN A 94 9.54 -10.88 10.58
C ASN A 94 8.93 -9.47 10.53
N VAL A 95 8.75 -8.81 11.66
CA VAL A 95 8.08 -7.49 11.76
C VAL A 95 8.79 -6.41 10.93
N ASN A 96 10.12 -6.42 10.89
CA ASN A 96 10.85 -5.39 10.14
C ASN A 96 10.53 -5.37 8.65
N TYR A 97 10.27 -6.55 8.08
CA TYR A 97 10.00 -6.71 6.66
C TYR A 97 8.49 -6.81 6.36
N TYR A 98 7.76 -7.64 7.11
CA TYR A 98 6.34 -7.93 6.85
C TYR A 98 5.36 -6.98 7.55
N GLY A 99 5.83 -6.13 8.50
CA GLY A 99 4.97 -5.34 9.39
C GLY A 99 4.34 -6.19 10.49
N TYR A 100 3.49 -5.61 11.34
CA TYR A 100 2.65 -6.35 12.27
C TYR A 100 1.34 -6.78 11.59
N LEU A 101 0.74 -7.85 12.11
CA LEU A 101 -0.66 -8.17 11.88
C LEU A 101 -1.48 -7.52 13.01
N TYR A 102 -2.66 -7.02 12.69
CA TYR A 102 -3.55 -6.35 13.66
C TYR A 102 -4.95 -6.91 13.54
N ASN A 103 -5.64 -7.09 14.68
CA ASN A 103 -7.07 -7.37 14.61
C ASN A 103 -7.86 -6.09 14.29
N TRP A 104 -9.11 -6.25 13.86
CA TRP A 104 -9.92 -5.12 13.41
C TRP A 104 -10.20 -4.07 14.50
N PRO A 105 -10.41 -4.42 15.79
CA PRO A 105 -10.46 -3.44 16.88
C PRO A 105 -9.22 -2.56 16.98
N ALA A 106 -8.01 -3.13 16.79
CA ALA A 106 -6.78 -2.35 16.76
C ALA A 106 -6.75 -1.42 15.54
N VAL A 107 -7.18 -1.90 14.37
CA VAL A 107 -7.21 -1.10 13.14
C VAL A 107 -8.14 0.10 13.27
N MET A 108 -9.30 -0.08 13.87
CA MET A 108 -10.33 0.96 13.96
C MET A 108 -10.13 1.94 15.13
N HIS A 109 -9.41 1.54 16.18
CA HIS A 109 -9.18 2.38 17.38
C HIS A 109 -10.46 3.06 17.89
N GLY A 110 -11.53 2.28 18.04
CA GLY A 110 -12.83 2.77 18.50
C GLY A 110 -13.64 3.58 17.47
N SER A 111 -13.13 3.79 16.27
CA SER A 111 -13.87 4.46 15.20
C SER A 111 -15.01 3.59 14.65
N SER A 112 -16.08 4.21 14.19
CA SER A 112 -17.14 3.53 13.47
C SER A 112 -16.67 3.05 12.10
N SER A 113 -17.29 1.97 11.60
CA SER A 113 -17.12 1.51 10.21
C SER A 113 -17.45 2.61 9.20
N SER A 114 -16.73 2.62 8.07
CA SER A 114 -16.96 3.55 6.97
C SER A 114 -16.98 2.83 5.61
N GLU A 115 -17.96 3.18 4.78
CA GLU A 115 -18.04 2.78 3.37
C GLU A 115 -17.69 3.94 2.43
N ASN A 116 -17.37 5.11 3.00
CA ASN A 116 -17.09 6.32 2.23
C ASN A 116 -15.75 6.21 1.48
N ASN A 117 -15.60 7.03 0.46
CA ASN A 117 -14.33 7.25 -0.25
C ASN A 117 -14.05 8.78 -0.30
N PRO A 118 -13.05 9.27 0.45
CA PRO A 118 -12.21 8.56 1.43
C PRO A 118 -12.98 8.07 2.66
N SER A 119 -12.43 7.06 3.37
CA SER A 119 -13.09 6.48 4.56
C SER A 119 -13.26 7.47 5.70
N GLY A 120 -12.32 8.40 5.85
CA GLY A 120 -12.25 9.36 6.96
C GLY A 120 -11.90 8.72 8.31
N VAL A 121 -11.54 7.43 8.33
CA VAL A 121 -11.19 6.69 9.54
C VAL A 121 -9.67 6.74 9.74
N GLN A 122 -9.18 7.62 10.62
CA GLN A 122 -7.75 7.57 10.97
C GLN A 122 -7.36 6.22 11.56
N GLY A 123 -8.10 5.73 12.57
CA GLY A 123 -7.81 4.44 13.21
C GLY A 123 -6.35 4.33 13.65
N ILE A 124 -5.72 3.24 13.25
CA ILE A 124 -4.30 2.93 13.54
C ILE A 124 -3.31 3.74 12.69
N CYS A 125 -3.76 4.42 11.65
CA CYS A 125 -2.88 5.12 10.71
C CYS A 125 -2.24 6.37 11.32
N PRO A 126 -1.04 6.76 10.89
CA PRO A 126 -0.42 8.02 11.31
C PRO A 126 -1.26 9.25 10.93
N LYS A 127 -0.99 10.39 11.55
CA LYS A 127 -1.69 11.66 11.25
C LYS A 127 -1.58 12.03 9.77
N GLY A 128 -2.71 12.43 9.15
CA GLY A 128 -2.82 12.74 7.71
C GLY A 128 -2.94 11.51 6.82
N TRP A 129 -3.21 10.35 7.45
CA TRP A 129 -3.45 9.07 6.78
C TRP A 129 -4.63 8.37 7.44
N HIS A 130 -5.33 7.55 6.67
CA HIS A 130 -6.51 6.82 7.12
C HIS A 130 -6.47 5.34 6.72
N VAL A 131 -7.26 4.53 7.40
CA VAL A 131 -7.52 3.13 7.05
C VAL A 131 -8.43 3.13 5.81
N PRO A 132 -8.03 2.50 4.69
CA PRO A 132 -8.83 2.50 3.48
C PRO A 132 -10.16 1.79 3.66
N SER A 133 -11.24 2.35 3.11
CA SER A 133 -12.52 1.65 2.98
C SER A 133 -12.47 0.56 1.92
N ASP A 134 -13.51 -0.27 1.88
CA ASP A 134 -13.72 -1.25 0.80
C ASP A 134 -13.85 -0.58 -0.57
N ALA A 135 -14.44 0.62 -0.62
CA ALA A 135 -14.56 1.42 -1.85
C ALA A 135 -13.20 1.92 -2.37
N GLU A 136 -12.29 2.35 -1.47
CA GLU A 136 -10.94 2.78 -1.85
C GLU A 136 -10.08 1.63 -2.36
N TRP A 137 -10.17 0.45 -1.74
CA TRP A 137 -9.55 -0.77 -2.26
C TRP A 137 -10.09 -1.15 -3.64
N ASN A 138 -11.40 -0.97 -3.86
CA ASN A 138 -12.00 -1.20 -5.18
C ASN A 138 -11.50 -0.20 -6.22
N GLU A 139 -11.37 1.09 -5.86
CA GLU A 139 -10.82 2.13 -6.74
C GLU A 139 -9.40 1.78 -7.16
N LEU A 140 -8.52 1.38 -6.21
CA LEU A 140 -7.17 0.92 -6.51
C LEU A 140 -7.16 -0.23 -7.53
N GLY A 141 -7.93 -1.30 -7.26
CA GLY A 141 -7.97 -2.47 -8.13
C GLY A 141 -8.50 -2.16 -9.53
N VAL A 142 -9.57 -1.37 -9.62
CA VAL A 142 -10.16 -0.94 -10.89
C VAL A 142 -9.20 -0.03 -11.67
N TYR A 143 -8.49 0.87 -10.98
CA TYR A 143 -7.52 1.73 -11.65
C TYR A 143 -6.38 0.91 -12.27
N VAL A 144 -5.76 0.01 -11.51
CA VAL A 144 -4.69 -0.86 -12.02
C VAL A 144 -5.18 -1.73 -13.18
N TYR A 145 -6.37 -2.33 -13.05
CA TYR A 145 -6.96 -3.18 -14.08
C TYR A 145 -7.20 -2.44 -15.41
N ASN A 146 -7.60 -1.17 -15.35
CA ASN A 146 -7.90 -0.35 -16.53
C ASN A 146 -6.67 0.28 -17.19
N HIS A 147 -5.46 0.08 -16.64
CA HIS A 147 -4.20 0.61 -17.19
C HIS A 147 -3.18 -0.53 -17.42
N PRO A 148 -3.53 -1.56 -18.25
CA PRO A 148 -2.66 -2.72 -18.46
C PRO A 148 -1.36 -2.34 -19.20
N GLU A 149 -1.34 -1.27 -19.96
CA GLU A 149 -0.15 -0.74 -20.63
C GLU A 149 0.92 -0.24 -19.63
N GLN A 150 0.49 0.21 -18.45
CA GLN A 150 1.38 0.70 -17.38
C GLN A 150 1.69 -0.39 -16.35
N TYR A 151 0.71 -1.21 -15.98
CA TYR A 151 0.80 -2.12 -14.84
C TYR A 151 0.80 -3.61 -15.22
N GLY A 152 0.53 -3.95 -16.48
CA GLY A 152 0.37 -5.34 -16.93
C GLY A 152 -1.05 -5.86 -16.73
N ASN A 153 -1.27 -7.11 -17.13
CA ASN A 153 -2.62 -7.71 -17.19
C ASN A 153 -3.06 -8.38 -15.88
N SER A 154 -2.28 -8.28 -14.81
CA SER A 154 -2.56 -8.90 -13.52
C SER A 154 -2.49 -7.87 -12.39
N VAL A 155 -3.63 -7.62 -11.75
CA VAL A 155 -3.70 -6.67 -10.62
C VAL A 155 -2.91 -7.20 -9.42
N ALA A 156 -3.01 -8.49 -9.11
CA ALA A 156 -2.27 -9.08 -7.99
C ALA A 156 -0.75 -8.98 -8.21
N LYS A 157 -0.27 -9.34 -9.40
CA LYS A 157 1.15 -9.25 -9.76
C LYS A 157 1.66 -7.81 -9.73
N ALA A 158 0.88 -6.86 -10.22
CA ALA A 158 1.21 -5.44 -10.21
C ALA A 158 1.36 -4.86 -8.79
N LEU A 159 0.61 -5.38 -7.82
CA LEU A 159 0.64 -4.95 -6.42
C LEU A 159 1.63 -5.75 -5.55
N ALA A 160 1.96 -6.99 -5.91
CA ALA A 160 2.86 -7.88 -5.15
C ALA A 160 4.30 -7.36 -5.17
N SER A 161 5.06 -7.60 -4.08
CA SER A 161 6.50 -7.30 -4.03
C SER A 161 7.30 -8.17 -5.03
N ASN A 162 8.47 -7.67 -5.46
CA ASN A 162 9.32 -8.28 -6.48
C ASN A 162 10.67 -8.81 -5.93
N ASP A 163 10.76 -9.02 -4.64
CA ASP A 163 12.00 -9.37 -3.93
C ASP A 163 12.12 -10.86 -3.57
N GLY A 164 11.26 -11.70 -4.15
CA GLY A 164 11.35 -13.15 -4.01
C GLY A 164 10.75 -13.72 -2.72
N CYS A 165 9.91 -12.95 -2.00
CA CYS A 165 9.33 -13.40 -0.73
C CYS A 165 8.04 -14.23 -0.87
N TRP A 166 7.45 -14.29 -2.07
CA TRP A 166 6.27 -15.08 -2.35
C TRP A 166 6.62 -16.56 -2.55
N GLU A 167 5.70 -17.45 -2.22
CA GLU A 167 5.83 -18.87 -2.62
C GLU A 167 5.90 -18.97 -4.14
N GLU A 168 6.72 -19.93 -4.65
CA GLU A 168 6.91 -20.09 -6.09
C GLU A 168 5.70 -20.71 -6.78
N SER A 169 5.40 -20.21 -7.97
CA SER A 169 4.33 -20.71 -8.83
C SER A 169 4.79 -20.83 -10.28
N GLY A 170 4.33 -21.87 -10.96
CA GLY A 170 4.46 -22.00 -12.42
C GLY A 170 3.33 -21.34 -13.22
N THR A 171 2.32 -20.78 -12.55
CA THR A 171 1.15 -20.18 -13.20
C THR A 171 1.48 -18.77 -13.67
N LEU A 172 1.50 -18.54 -14.97
CA LEU A 172 1.80 -17.25 -15.57
C LEU A 172 0.85 -16.14 -15.10
N GLY A 173 1.38 -14.96 -14.86
CA GLY A 173 0.61 -13.78 -14.47
C GLY A 173 0.26 -13.73 -12.98
N THR A 174 0.76 -14.66 -12.16
CA THR A 174 0.51 -14.68 -10.70
C THR A 174 1.70 -14.12 -9.92
N PRO A 175 1.52 -13.66 -8.65
CA PRO A 175 2.59 -13.14 -7.82
C PRO A 175 3.75 -14.13 -7.62
N GLY A 176 3.49 -15.43 -7.53
CA GLY A 176 4.52 -16.45 -7.35
C GLY A 176 5.34 -16.79 -8.60
N CYS A 177 4.86 -16.36 -9.80
CA CYS A 177 5.54 -16.67 -11.06
C CYS A 177 6.40 -15.49 -11.53
N ASP A 178 7.67 -15.75 -11.82
CA ASP A 178 8.60 -14.68 -12.24
C ASP A 178 8.48 -13.44 -11.34
N GLN A 179 8.80 -13.60 -10.08
CA GLN A 179 8.59 -12.58 -9.04
C GLN A 179 9.33 -11.27 -9.33
N SER A 180 10.44 -11.33 -10.09
CA SER A 180 11.21 -10.15 -10.48
C SER A 180 10.40 -9.15 -11.34
N SER A 181 9.35 -9.62 -12.02
CA SER A 181 8.44 -8.78 -12.82
C SER A 181 7.18 -8.33 -12.07
N ASN A 182 7.09 -8.55 -10.76
CA ASN A 182 6.05 -8.00 -9.90
C ASN A 182 6.25 -6.48 -9.69
N ASN A 183 5.33 -5.87 -8.94
CA ASN A 183 5.45 -4.55 -8.33
C ASN A 183 5.52 -3.36 -9.31
N THR A 184 4.89 -3.47 -10.44
CA THR A 184 4.84 -2.37 -11.42
C THR A 184 4.17 -1.12 -10.86
N THR A 185 3.34 -1.25 -9.81
CA THR A 185 2.72 -0.12 -9.12
C THR A 185 3.59 0.52 -8.04
N GLY A 186 4.60 -0.17 -7.51
CA GLY A 186 5.35 0.24 -6.31
C GLY A 186 4.60 -0.03 -4.99
N PHE A 187 3.46 -0.71 -5.01
CA PHE A 187 2.68 -1.01 -3.81
C PHE A 187 3.40 -1.99 -2.87
N SER A 188 4.15 -2.95 -3.39
CA SER A 188 5.00 -3.90 -2.65
C SER A 188 4.24 -4.71 -1.59
N ALA A 189 3.13 -5.37 -1.96
CA ALA A 189 2.44 -6.29 -1.06
C ALA A 189 3.33 -7.49 -0.74
N VAL A 190 3.53 -7.78 0.55
CA VAL A 190 4.31 -8.92 1.03
C VAL A 190 3.40 -9.97 1.68
N PRO A 191 3.67 -11.30 1.50
CA PRO A 191 2.80 -12.37 1.95
C PRO A 191 2.97 -12.68 3.43
N ALA A 192 2.49 -11.76 4.29
CA ALA A 192 2.62 -11.83 5.74
C ALA A 192 1.68 -12.88 6.40
N GLY A 193 0.80 -13.52 5.61
CA GLY A 193 -0.18 -14.45 6.15
C GLY A 193 -1.21 -13.76 7.04
N ARG A 194 -1.77 -14.53 7.96
CA ARG A 194 -2.79 -14.08 8.93
C ARG A 194 -2.67 -14.81 10.27
N TYR A 195 -3.35 -14.29 11.28
CA TYR A 195 -3.55 -14.93 12.58
C TYR A 195 -5.05 -15.10 12.86
N TYR A 196 -5.49 -16.30 13.27
CA TYR A 196 -6.88 -16.59 13.68
C TYR A 196 -6.96 -17.61 14.85
N GLY A 197 -6.05 -17.45 15.83
CA GLY A 197 -5.82 -18.41 16.92
C GLY A 197 -4.55 -19.24 16.67
N SER A 198 -4.10 -19.32 15.43
CA SER A 198 -2.80 -19.80 14.96
C SER A 198 -2.34 -18.96 13.78
N PHE A 199 -1.05 -18.96 13.49
CA PHE A 199 -0.50 -18.36 12.27
C PHE A 199 -0.73 -19.30 11.09
N ASP A 200 -1.07 -18.74 9.94
CA ASP A 200 -1.37 -19.47 8.71
C ASP A 200 -1.06 -18.60 7.47
N ASP A 201 -0.89 -19.25 6.32
CA ASP A 201 -0.76 -18.61 5.01
C ASP A 201 0.49 -17.69 4.86
N PHE A 202 1.50 -17.83 5.72
CA PHE A 202 2.75 -17.08 5.61
C PHE A 202 3.57 -17.59 4.40
N GLY A 203 3.85 -16.71 3.45
CA GLY A 203 4.51 -17.02 2.17
C GLY A 203 3.55 -17.05 0.97
N PRO A 204 2.41 -17.76 1.01
CA PRO A 204 1.47 -17.78 -0.11
C PRO A 204 0.48 -16.61 -0.17
N PHE A 205 0.12 -15.94 0.96
CA PHE A 205 -0.95 -14.95 0.95
C PHE A 205 -0.58 -13.62 1.62
N ALA A 206 -1.03 -12.52 1.03
CA ALA A 206 -1.04 -11.19 1.65
C ALA A 206 -2.48 -10.74 1.92
N TYR A 207 -2.81 -10.43 3.17
CA TYR A 207 -4.14 -9.99 3.60
C TYR A 207 -4.10 -8.56 4.13
N PHE A 208 -5.15 -7.78 3.83
CA PHE A 208 -5.26 -6.38 4.25
C PHE A 208 -6.67 -6.05 4.74
N TRP A 209 -6.77 -5.42 5.92
CA TRP A 209 -8.04 -4.90 6.40
C TRP A 209 -8.54 -3.71 5.58
N SER A 210 -9.86 -3.54 5.59
CA SER A 210 -10.52 -2.27 5.29
C SER A 210 -11.21 -1.70 6.52
N ALA A 211 -11.55 -0.40 6.48
CA ALA A 211 -12.37 0.27 7.49
C ALA A 211 -13.86 -0.12 7.42
N THR A 212 -14.25 -0.96 6.47
CA THR A 212 -15.65 -1.31 6.21
C THR A 212 -15.98 -2.66 6.85
N GLN A 213 -16.94 -2.66 7.76
CA GLN A 213 -17.49 -3.92 8.29
C GLN A 213 -18.46 -4.56 7.29
N TYR A 214 -18.57 -5.87 7.33
CA TYR A 214 -19.62 -6.61 6.65
C TYR A 214 -20.88 -6.72 7.54
N ASP A 215 -20.68 -7.06 8.82
CA ASP A 215 -21.72 -7.11 9.85
C ASP A 215 -21.12 -6.83 11.24
N SER A 216 -21.84 -7.19 12.32
CA SER A 216 -21.37 -6.98 13.69
C SER A 216 -20.04 -7.67 14.00
N ASN A 217 -19.76 -8.84 13.40
CA ASN A 217 -18.62 -9.71 13.73
C ASN A 217 -17.57 -9.75 12.63
N LEU A 218 -17.92 -9.36 11.41
CA LEU A 218 -17.11 -9.52 10.21
C LEU A 218 -16.75 -8.16 9.59
N ALA A 219 -15.54 -8.05 9.04
CA ALA A 219 -15.10 -6.88 8.28
C ALA A 219 -14.50 -7.30 6.94
N TYR A 220 -14.62 -6.42 5.93
CA TYR A 220 -14.04 -6.67 4.61
C TYR A 220 -12.53 -6.59 4.64
N SER A 221 -11.93 -7.47 3.85
CA SER A 221 -10.50 -7.59 3.63
C SER A 221 -10.21 -7.78 2.15
N ARG A 222 -9.02 -7.38 1.72
CA ARG A 222 -8.45 -7.75 0.43
C ARG A 222 -7.34 -8.75 0.63
N PHE A 223 -7.20 -9.71 -0.31
CA PHE A 223 -6.04 -10.57 -0.30
C PHE A 223 -5.52 -10.87 -1.71
N LEU A 224 -4.21 -11.11 -1.76
CA LEU A 224 -3.48 -11.59 -2.91
C LEU A 224 -3.07 -13.03 -2.63
N ASP A 225 -3.18 -13.87 -3.66
CA ASP A 225 -2.78 -15.28 -3.67
C ASP A 225 -1.59 -15.44 -4.62
N TYR A 226 -0.57 -16.19 -4.22
CA TYR A 226 0.60 -16.47 -5.05
C TYR A 226 0.28 -17.20 -6.36
N LEU A 227 -0.89 -17.85 -6.43
CA LEU A 227 -1.39 -18.65 -7.58
C LEU A 227 -2.42 -17.93 -8.45
N ASP A 228 -2.87 -16.71 -8.08
CA ASP A 228 -3.94 -16.03 -8.80
C ASP A 228 -3.56 -14.61 -9.24
N ALA A 229 -4.06 -14.21 -10.40
CA ALA A 229 -3.82 -12.88 -10.99
C ALA A 229 -4.71 -11.77 -10.41
N SER A 230 -5.72 -12.15 -9.61
CA SER A 230 -6.74 -11.25 -9.09
C SER A 230 -6.47 -10.87 -7.64
N VAL A 231 -6.97 -9.69 -7.24
CA VAL A 231 -7.08 -9.30 -5.84
C VAL A 231 -8.49 -9.62 -5.37
N TYR A 232 -8.60 -10.46 -4.37
CA TYR A 232 -9.87 -10.93 -3.87
C TYR A 232 -10.45 -10.01 -2.80
N ARG A 233 -11.76 -9.85 -2.80
CA ARG A 233 -12.56 -9.27 -1.75
C ARG A 233 -13.20 -10.38 -0.93
N ARG A 234 -12.93 -10.40 0.38
CA ARG A 234 -13.53 -11.34 1.35
C ARG A 234 -13.88 -10.61 2.63
N TYR A 235 -14.52 -11.28 3.55
CA TYR A 235 -14.75 -10.83 4.92
C TYR A 235 -14.25 -11.88 5.90
N TYR A 236 -13.67 -11.42 7.00
CA TYR A 236 -13.13 -12.26 8.06
C TYR A 236 -13.62 -11.77 9.42
N ASN A 237 -13.57 -12.67 10.43
CA ASN A 237 -13.86 -12.28 11.80
C ASN A 237 -12.94 -11.13 12.24
N LYS A 238 -13.52 -10.16 12.94
CA LYS A 238 -12.81 -8.97 13.44
C LYS A 238 -11.66 -9.30 14.38
N ASN A 239 -11.64 -10.50 14.96
CA ASN A 239 -10.55 -11.02 15.79
C ASN A 239 -9.35 -11.55 15.01
N TYR A 240 -9.42 -11.66 13.67
CA TYR A 240 -8.26 -12.07 12.86
C TYR A 240 -7.21 -11.00 12.85
N GLY A 241 -5.93 -11.39 12.90
CA GLY A 241 -4.79 -10.52 12.66
C GLY A 241 -4.39 -10.54 11.20
N VAL A 242 -4.47 -9.40 10.50
CA VAL A 242 -3.97 -9.24 9.13
C VAL A 242 -3.26 -7.90 8.98
N SER A 243 -2.54 -7.71 7.88
CA SER A 243 -1.77 -6.48 7.63
C SER A 243 -2.65 -5.24 7.44
N VAL A 244 -2.02 -4.08 7.59
CA VAL A 244 -2.64 -2.76 7.34
C VAL A 244 -1.79 -1.98 6.35
N ARG A 245 -2.46 -1.33 5.41
CA ARG A 245 -1.93 -0.30 4.50
C ARG A 245 -2.78 0.95 4.65
N CYS A 246 -2.14 2.07 4.91
CA CYS A 246 -2.84 3.34 5.01
C CYS A 246 -2.83 4.10 3.68
N VAL A 247 -3.86 4.93 3.49
CA VAL A 247 -4.01 5.87 2.38
C VAL A 247 -3.89 7.28 2.92
N ARG A 248 -3.27 8.19 2.15
CA ARG A 248 -3.12 9.60 2.54
C ARG A 248 -4.43 10.35 2.31
N ASP A 249 -4.77 11.25 3.26
CA ASP A 249 -5.91 12.17 3.21
C ASP A 249 -5.84 13.16 2.04
#